data_8742218b93d26f6aa84c623b9530331c
#
_entry.id   8742218b93d26f6aa84c623b9530331c
#
_cell.length_a   1.000
_cell.length_b   1.000
_cell.length_c   1.000
_cell.angle_alpha   90.00
_cell.angle_beta   90.00
_cell.angle_gamma   90.00
#
_symmetry.space_group_name_H-M   'P 1'
#
loop_
_entity.id
_entity.type
_entity.pdbx_description
1 polymer ?
#
loop_
_entity_poly.entity_id
_entity_poly.type
_entity_poly.pdbx_seq_one_letter_code
_entity_poly.pdbx_strand_id
1 'polypeptide(L)'
;MNVQQKSYSRAKADGTLDLLGDAGFLEAYAATAKLLGTCFAYSPKEEASMRALAAIRSMDVASDWPFDAEAEEGTTGETSMRAQAASLIEDGLSEDEASLAQEYQRLFVGPGHLAAAPWGSVYLDRDKVLYGCSWVELRAWMREHGVVVKYDEHVPEDQIGRILVLSAEVALQKRELLPELLGNNMLPWAGHYFNLLLADARLATYKGLAQLAHATITDVQMLLGITPANRRLYR
;
A
#
# COMPACT_ATOMS: atom_id res chain seq x y z
N MET A 1 -29.58 -2.81 -1.77
CA MET A 1 -29.04 -4.05 -1.19
C MET A 1 -27.87 -3.64 -0.32
N ASN A 2 -28.07 -3.68 1.02
CA ASN A 2 -27.01 -3.38 1.97
C ASN A 2 -25.99 -4.53 1.92
N VAL A 3 -24.88 -4.31 1.23
CA VAL A 3 -23.70 -5.15 1.41
C VAL A 3 -23.13 -4.73 2.76
N GLN A 4 -23.36 -5.53 3.80
CA GLN A 4 -22.64 -5.39 5.07
C GLN A 4 -21.16 -5.52 4.74
N GLN A 5 -20.46 -4.39 4.78
CA GLN A 5 -19.03 -4.31 4.56
C GLN A 5 -18.37 -5.11 5.69
N LYS A 6 -17.77 -6.26 5.36
CA LYS A 6 -17.07 -7.10 6.33
C LYS A 6 -15.79 -6.39 6.73
N SER A 7 -15.67 -6.02 7.99
CA SER A 7 -14.37 -5.64 8.56
C SER A 7 -13.58 -6.90 8.91
N TYR A 8 -12.31 -6.95 8.52
CA TYR A 8 -11.38 -8.04 8.80
C TYR A 8 -10.50 -7.63 9.98
N SER A 9 -10.75 -8.21 11.16
CA SER A 9 -9.98 -8.02 12.38
C SER A 9 -9.37 -9.33 12.86
N ARG A 10 -8.35 -9.26 13.72
CA ARG A 10 -7.68 -10.43 14.32
C ARG A 10 -8.63 -11.35 15.09
N ALA A 11 -9.68 -10.81 15.70
CA ALA A 11 -10.71 -11.58 16.38
C ALA A 11 -11.48 -12.55 15.44
N LYS A 12 -11.47 -12.32 14.13
CA LYS A 12 -12.03 -13.22 13.10
C LYS A 12 -11.00 -14.19 12.53
N ALA A 13 -9.70 -13.98 12.80
CA ALA A 13 -8.60 -14.81 12.33
C ALA A 13 -8.26 -15.96 13.28
N ASP A 14 -9.10 -16.24 14.28
CA ASP A 14 -8.85 -17.30 15.26
C ASP A 14 -8.91 -18.68 14.60
N GLY A 15 -7.80 -19.04 14.02
CA GLY A 15 -7.29 -20.40 13.78
C GLY A 15 -7.94 -21.26 12.70
N THR A 16 -8.95 -20.82 11.93
CA THR A 16 -9.68 -21.71 11.01
C THR A 16 -10.14 -21.12 9.68
N LEU A 17 -9.93 -19.83 9.41
CA LEU A 17 -10.34 -19.24 8.14
C LEU A 17 -9.17 -19.20 7.16
N ASP A 18 -9.24 -20.03 6.13
CA ASP A 18 -8.41 -19.87 4.92
C ASP A 18 -8.82 -18.57 4.21
N LEU A 19 -8.22 -17.44 4.61
CA LEU A 19 -8.51 -16.13 4.03
C LEU A 19 -8.13 -16.05 2.54
N LEU A 20 -7.18 -16.87 2.10
CA LEU A 20 -6.87 -17.02 0.68
C LEU A 20 -7.99 -17.73 -0.08
N GLY A 21 -8.85 -18.47 0.61
CA GLY A 21 -10.09 -19.06 0.08
C GLY A 21 -11.31 -18.13 0.15
N ASP A 22 -11.25 -17.03 0.95
CA ASP A 22 -12.37 -16.07 1.09
C ASP A 22 -12.33 -15.03 -0.05
N ALA A 23 -13.25 -15.17 -1.01
CA ALA A 23 -13.38 -14.24 -2.13
C ALA A 23 -13.63 -12.79 -1.65
N GLY A 24 -14.40 -12.60 -0.58
CA GLY A 24 -14.68 -11.28 -0.04
C GLY A 24 -13.43 -10.59 0.54
N PHE A 25 -12.56 -11.36 1.20
CA PHE A 25 -11.26 -10.86 1.66
C PHE A 25 -10.38 -10.43 0.48
N LEU A 26 -10.26 -11.28 -0.53
CA LEU A 26 -9.43 -11.01 -1.70
C LEU A 26 -9.94 -9.81 -2.51
N GLU A 27 -11.26 -9.68 -2.67
CA GLU A 27 -11.88 -8.53 -3.34
C GLU A 27 -11.65 -7.23 -2.54
N ALA A 28 -11.83 -7.26 -1.22
CA ALA A 28 -11.57 -6.11 -0.34
C ALA A 28 -10.09 -5.70 -0.39
N TYR A 29 -9.17 -6.67 -0.32
CA TYR A 29 -7.73 -6.40 -0.45
C TYR A 29 -7.40 -5.80 -1.82
N ALA A 30 -7.88 -6.42 -2.90
CA ALA A 30 -7.60 -5.93 -4.25
C ALA A 30 -8.13 -4.51 -4.48
N ALA A 31 -9.33 -4.20 -3.98
CA ALA A 31 -9.91 -2.87 -4.09
C ALA A 31 -9.07 -1.82 -3.34
N THR A 32 -8.69 -2.09 -2.09
CA THR A 32 -7.88 -1.15 -1.27
C THR A 32 -6.47 -1.00 -1.82
N ALA A 33 -5.81 -2.11 -2.19
CA ALA A 33 -4.47 -2.07 -2.76
C ALA A 33 -4.44 -1.32 -4.10
N LYS A 34 -5.49 -1.47 -4.93
CA LYS A 34 -5.62 -0.73 -6.19
C LYS A 34 -5.87 0.76 -5.97
N LEU A 35 -6.74 1.14 -5.02
CA LEU A 35 -6.98 2.55 -4.68
C LEU A 35 -5.70 3.22 -4.20
N LEU A 36 -5.04 2.66 -3.18
CA LEU A 36 -3.79 3.19 -2.63
C LEU A 36 -2.67 3.19 -3.67
N GLY A 37 -2.52 2.07 -4.38
CA GLY A 37 -1.52 1.94 -5.43
C GLY A 37 -1.66 2.99 -6.53
N THR A 38 -2.88 3.30 -6.94
CA THR A 38 -3.16 4.34 -7.94
C THR A 38 -2.77 5.73 -7.44
N CYS A 39 -3.05 6.05 -6.16
CA CYS A 39 -2.66 7.33 -5.56
C CYS A 39 -1.14 7.51 -5.49
N PHE A 40 -0.36 6.43 -5.33
CA PHE A 40 1.10 6.49 -5.30
C PHE A 40 1.77 6.37 -6.67
N ALA A 41 1.12 5.71 -7.64
CA ALA A 41 1.70 5.49 -8.97
C ALA A 41 1.48 6.67 -9.92
N TYR A 42 0.40 7.43 -9.75
CA TYR A 42 -0.03 8.45 -10.70
C TYR A 42 -0.26 9.79 -10.03
N SER A 43 0.07 10.86 -10.77
CA SER A 43 -0.18 12.24 -10.33
C SER A 43 -1.68 12.50 -10.14
N PRO A 44 -2.10 13.33 -9.15
CA PRO A 44 -3.49 13.79 -9.03
C PRO A 44 -4.06 14.48 -10.27
N LYS A 45 -3.21 14.91 -11.20
CA LYS A 45 -3.64 15.43 -12.51
C LYS A 45 -4.15 14.36 -13.47
N GLU A 46 -3.85 13.10 -13.19
CA GLU A 46 -4.33 11.96 -13.97
C GLU A 46 -5.70 11.51 -13.47
N GLU A 47 -6.63 11.28 -14.38
CA GLU A 47 -8.02 10.95 -14.05
C GLU A 47 -8.16 9.75 -13.10
N ALA A 48 -7.32 8.73 -13.28
CA ALA A 48 -7.34 7.54 -12.42
C ALA A 48 -6.97 7.87 -10.97
N SER A 49 -5.92 8.67 -10.77
CA SER A 49 -5.46 9.10 -9.44
C SER A 49 -6.47 10.04 -8.79
N MET A 50 -7.01 11.00 -9.55
CA MET A 50 -8.04 11.92 -9.07
C MET A 50 -9.28 11.17 -8.58
N ARG A 51 -9.75 10.15 -9.33
CA ARG A 51 -10.88 9.30 -8.91
C ARG A 51 -10.57 8.49 -7.66
N ALA A 52 -9.36 7.92 -7.56
CA ALA A 52 -8.95 7.14 -6.40
C ALA A 52 -8.86 8.01 -5.14
N LEU A 53 -8.25 9.19 -5.25
CA LEU A 53 -8.21 10.17 -4.17
C LEU A 53 -9.61 10.62 -3.74
N ALA A 54 -10.48 10.95 -4.70
CA ALA A 54 -11.86 11.35 -4.42
C ALA A 54 -12.64 10.24 -3.69
N ALA A 55 -12.44 8.97 -4.10
CA ALA A 55 -13.08 7.83 -3.42
C ALA A 55 -12.63 7.71 -1.97
N ILE A 56 -11.32 7.79 -1.68
CA ILE A 56 -10.79 7.73 -0.32
C ILE A 56 -11.27 8.93 0.52
N ARG A 57 -11.25 10.13 -0.04
CA ARG A 57 -11.68 11.37 0.66
C ARG A 57 -13.18 11.47 0.90
N SER A 58 -13.99 10.69 0.18
CA SER A 58 -15.46 10.63 0.38
C SER A 58 -15.90 9.52 1.33
N MET A 59 -14.99 8.65 1.73
CA MET A 59 -15.23 7.49 2.58
C MET A 59 -15.03 7.86 4.06
N ASP A 60 -15.84 7.34 4.96
CA ASP A 60 -15.50 7.29 6.38
C ASP A 60 -14.45 6.19 6.60
N VAL A 61 -13.17 6.57 6.47
CA VAL A 61 -12.05 5.62 6.57
C VAL A 61 -12.04 4.91 7.92
N ALA A 62 -12.45 5.58 9.00
CA ALA A 62 -12.49 4.98 10.33
C ALA A 62 -13.49 3.83 10.44
N SER A 63 -14.61 3.90 9.70
CA SER A 63 -15.70 2.89 9.75
C SER A 63 -15.69 1.96 8.55
N ASP A 64 -15.39 2.47 7.35
CA ASP A 64 -15.63 1.78 6.08
C ASP A 64 -14.37 1.06 5.54
N TRP A 65 -13.16 1.38 6.05
CA TRP A 65 -11.97 0.69 5.61
C TRP A 65 -11.96 -0.77 6.10
N PRO A 66 -11.75 -1.76 5.22
CA PRO A 66 -12.04 -3.15 5.55
C PRO A 66 -11.02 -3.83 6.48
N PHE A 67 -9.84 -3.23 6.69
CA PHE A 67 -8.77 -3.81 7.48
C PHE A 67 -8.54 -3.05 8.79
N ASP A 68 -8.55 -3.79 9.90
CA ASP A 68 -8.26 -3.30 11.26
C ASP A 68 -7.86 -4.48 12.14
N ALA A 69 -6.68 -5.02 11.89
CA ALA A 69 -6.18 -6.17 12.66
C ALA A 69 -5.73 -5.77 14.07
N GLU A 70 -5.40 -4.49 14.30
CA GLU A 70 -4.99 -3.95 15.61
C GLU A 70 -6.17 -3.61 16.53
N ALA A 71 -7.40 -3.71 16.05
CA ALA A 71 -8.58 -3.49 16.90
C ALA A 71 -8.74 -4.65 17.90
N GLU A 72 -7.91 -4.70 18.92
CA GLU A 72 -8.19 -5.51 20.11
C GLU A 72 -9.25 -4.78 20.95
N GLU A 73 -10.35 -5.48 21.26
CA GLU A 73 -11.32 -5.02 22.25
C GLU A 73 -10.58 -4.80 23.58
N GLY A 74 -10.38 -3.55 23.95
CA GLY A 74 -9.86 -3.17 25.26
C GLY A 74 -8.55 -2.39 25.33
N THR A 75 -7.91 -2.04 24.20
CA THR A 75 -6.73 -1.16 24.25
C THR A 75 -7.18 0.30 24.42
N THR A 76 -7.42 0.68 25.66
CA THR A 76 -7.67 2.06 26.05
C THR A 76 -6.33 2.80 26.07
N GLY A 77 -6.06 3.61 25.03
CA GLY A 77 -5.01 4.62 25.10
C GLY A 77 -4.22 4.93 23.84
N GLU A 78 -4.08 4.02 22.89
CA GLU A 78 -3.40 4.33 21.62
C GLU A 78 -4.41 4.32 20.47
N THR A 79 -4.48 5.43 19.75
CA THR A 79 -5.30 5.53 18.53
C THR A 79 -4.68 4.62 17.47
N SER A 80 -5.46 3.67 16.91
CA SER A 80 -4.97 2.75 15.87
C SER A 80 -4.39 3.51 14.66
N MET A 81 -3.48 2.88 13.92
CA MET A 81 -2.92 3.49 12.71
C MET A 81 -4.01 3.89 11.72
N ARG A 82 -5.08 3.10 11.59
CA ARG A 82 -6.25 3.42 10.76
C ARG A 82 -6.96 4.68 11.23
N ALA A 83 -7.21 4.83 12.52
CA ALA A 83 -7.86 6.02 13.07
C ALA A 83 -7.00 7.29 12.89
N GLN A 84 -5.69 7.16 13.04
CA GLN A 84 -4.75 8.25 12.72
C GLN A 84 -4.79 8.62 11.23
N ALA A 85 -4.83 7.62 10.34
CA ALA A 85 -4.95 7.85 8.91
C ALA A 85 -6.26 8.55 8.55
N ALA A 86 -7.38 8.13 9.16
CA ALA A 86 -8.69 8.76 8.96
C ALA A 86 -8.66 10.26 9.34
N SER A 87 -8.12 10.59 10.51
CA SER A 87 -7.97 11.99 10.95
C SER A 87 -7.11 12.81 9.99
N LEU A 88 -5.99 12.26 9.53
CA LEU A 88 -5.12 12.95 8.56
C LEU A 88 -5.79 13.16 7.20
N ILE A 89 -6.59 12.19 6.73
CA ILE A 89 -7.35 12.32 5.48
C ILE A 89 -8.44 13.39 5.64
N GLU A 90 -9.12 13.44 6.79
CA GLU A 90 -10.10 14.47 7.10
C GLU A 90 -9.47 15.87 7.14
N ASP A 91 -8.32 16.02 7.80
CA ASP A 91 -7.55 17.28 7.84
C ASP A 91 -7.16 17.73 6.41
N GLY A 92 -6.90 16.78 5.50
CA GLY A 92 -6.54 17.04 4.11
C GLY A 92 -7.70 17.39 3.17
N LEU A 93 -8.96 17.34 3.62
CA LEU A 93 -10.13 17.54 2.72
C LEU A 93 -10.17 18.93 2.07
N SER A 94 -9.59 19.94 2.71
CA SER A 94 -9.51 21.31 2.19
C SER A 94 -8.36 21.54 1.20
N GLU A 95 -7.44 20.59 1.03
CA GLU A 95 -6.28 20.71 0.14
C GLU A 95 -6.73 20.63 -1.33
N ASP A 96 -6.30 21.61 -2.12
CA ASP A 96 -6.67 21.71 -3.53
C ASP A 96 -5.81 20.83 -4.45
N GLU A 97 -6.31 20.57 -5.67
CA GLU A 97 -5.65 19.71 -6.66
C GLU A 97 -4.25 20.21 -7.05
N ALA A 98 -4.05 21.53 -7.14
CA ALA A 98 -2.75 22.08 -7.54
C ALA A 98 -1.70 21.84 -6.46
N SER A 99 -2.06 22.03 -5.19
CA SER A 99 -1.22 21.73 -4.03
C SER A 99 -0.91 20.24 -3.94
N LEU A 100 -1.90 19.38 -4.14
CA LEU A 100 -1.72 17.92 -4.18
C LEU A 100 -0.78 17.50 -5.31
N ALA A 101 -0.93 18.07 -6.50
CA ALA A 101 -0.07 17.75 -7.64
C ALA A 101 1.38 18.24 -7.43
N GLN A 102 1.56 19.40 -6.82
CA GLN A 102 2.88 19.91 -6.47
C GLN A 102 3.58 19.02 -5.44
N GLU A 103 2.85 18.59 -4.42
CA GLU A 103 3.40 17.71 -3.38
C GLU A 103 3.70 16.31 -3.95
N TYR A 104 2.84 15.77 -4.83
CA TYR A 104 3.13 14.54 -5.56
C TYR A 104 4.45 14.64 -6.32
N GLN A 105 4.63 15.73 -7.09
CA GLN A 105 5.87 15.97 -7.81
C GLN A 105 7.08 15.95 -6.89
N ARG A 106 6.98 16.57 -5.72
CA ARG A 106 8.06 16.64 -4.73
C ARG A 106 8.36 15.26 -4.11
N LEU A 107 7.32 14.51 -3.76
CA LEU A 107 7.46 13.25 -3.02
C LEU A 107 7.87 12.06 -3.91
N PHE A 108 7.40 12.02 -5.16
CA PHE A 108 7.49 10.82 -5.99
C PHE A 108 8.29 10.97 -7.29
N VAL A 109 8.47 12.22 -7.77
CA VAL A 109 9.09 12.47 -9.09
C VAL A 109 10.41 13.24 -8.98
N GLY A 110 10.49 14.28 -8.19
CA GLY A 110 11.65 15.18 -8.10
C GLY A 110 11.44 16.47 -8.89
N PRO A 111 12.48 17.24 -9.21
CA PRO A 111 13.90 16.87 -9.28
C PRO A 111 14.58 16.88 -7.90
N GLY A 112 15.60 16.04 -7.74
CA GLY A 112 16.48 16.01 -6.57
C GLY A 112 16.34 14.74 -5.72
N HIS A 113 16.91 14.81 -4.52
CA HIS A 113 16.91 13.71 -3.58
C HIS A 113 15.52 13.55 -2.97
N LEU A 114 14.89 12.38 -3.18
CA LEU A 114 13.63 12.03 -2.53
C LEU A 114 13.93 11.46 -1.14
N ALA A 115 13.38 12.04 -0.07
CA ALA A 115 13.58 11.54 1.29
C ALA A 115 13.01 10.13 1.47
N ALA A 116 11.86 9.87 0.85
CA ALA A 116 11.24 8.55 0.73
C ALA A 116 11.18 8.14 -0.76
N ALA A 117 12.26 7.59 -1.29
CA ALA A 117 12.25 7.12 -2.68
C ALA A 117 11.26 5.95 -2.83
N PRO A 118 10.33 5.99 -3.82
CA PRO A 118 9.21 5.05 -3.86
C PRO A 118 9.54 3.67 -4.48
N TRP A 119 10.83 3.28 -4.57
CA TRP A 119 11.28 2.04 -5.22
C TRP A 119 11.97 1.11 -4.24
N GLY A 120 11.57 -0.17 -4.26
CA GLY A 120 12.13 -1.22 -3.40
C GLY A 120 13.64 -1.40 -3.56
N SER A 121 14.15 -1.32 -4.79
CA SER A 121 15.59 -1.44 -5.09
C SER A 121 16.45 -0.38 -4.39
N VAL A 122 15.92 0.81 -4.12
CA VAL A 122 16.64 1.83 -3.35
C VAL A 122 16.88 1.43 -1.89
N TYR A 123 16.03 0.57 -1.33
CA TYR A 123 16.14 0.09 0.05
C TYR A 123 16.86 -1.24 0.16
N LEU A 124 16.62 -2.14 -0.80
CA LEU A 124 17.08 -3.53 -0.72
C LEU A 124 18.43 -3.78 -1.37
N ASP A 125 18.89 -2.86 -2.23
CA ASP A 125 20.16 -3.02 -2.92
C ASP A 125 21.25 -2.12 -2.31
N ARG A 126 22.47 -2.67 -2.24
CA ARG A 126 23.63 -1.98 -1.65
C ARG A 126 23.93 -0.65 -2.32
N ASP A 127 23.76 -0.59 -3.64
CA ASP A 127 24.10 0.59 -4.43
C ASP A 127 22.99 1.65 -4.43
N LYS A 128 21.81 1.33 -3.85
CA LYS A 128 20.66 2.23 -3.70
C LYS A 128 20.22 2.86 -5.02
N VAL A 129 20.19 2.07 -6.08
CA VAL A 129 19.90 2.51 -7.45
C VAL A 129 18.58 1.94 -7.95
N LEU A 130 17.97 2.62 -8.90
CA LEU A 130 16.84 2.08 -9.67
C LEU A 130 17.32 0.89 -10.52
N TYR A 131 16.40 -0.04 -10.78
CA TYR A 131 16.68 -1.24 -11.57
C TYR A 131 17.76 -2.15 -10.97
N GLY A 132 17.91 -2.16 -9.63
CA GLY A 132 18.85 -2.99 -8.92
C GLY A 132 18.48 -4.47 -8.89
N CYS A 133 19.23 -5.28 -8.10
CA CYS A 133 19.05 -6.73 -8.04
C CYS A 133 17.64 -7.13 -7.59
N SER A 134 17.07 -6.44 -6.59
CA SER A 134 15.73 -6.74 -6.09
C SER A 134 14.64 -6.49 -7.14
N TRP A 135 14.80 -5.49 -7.99
CA TRP A 135 13.91 -5.29 -9.14
C TRP A 135 14.06 -6.42 -10.18
N VAL A 136 15.28 -6.87 -10.45
CA VAL A 136 15.53 -8.02 -11.36
C VAL A 136 14.87 -9.28 -10.80
N GLU A 137 14.98 -9.53 -9.48
CA GLU A 137 14.33 -10.64 -8.79
C GLU A 137 12.80 -10.58 -8.94
N LEU A 138 12.18 -9.41 -8.71
CA LEU A 138 10.74 -9.22 -8.90
C LEU A 138 10.31 -9.53 -10.35
N ARG A 139 11.03 -9.04 -11.34
CA ARG A 139 10.74 -9.33 -12.75
C ARG A 139 10.94 -10.79 -13.13
N ALA A 140 11.94 -11.46 -12.54
CA ALA A 140 12.13 -12.90 -12.72
C ALA A 140 10.96 -13.67 -12.13
N TRP A 141 10.52 -13.33 -10.93
CA TRP A 141 9.37 -13.91 -10.27
C TRP A 141 8.08 -13.72 -11.11
N MET A 142 7.84 -12.50 -11.61
CA MET A 142 6.67 -12.22 -12.47
C MET A 142 6.65 -13.10 -13.72
N ARG A 143 7.81 -13.29 -14.37
CA ARG A 143 7.93 -14.15 -15.57
C ARG A 143 7.70 -15.63 -15.25
N GLU A 144 8.32 -16.11 -14.17
CA GLU A 144 8.20 -17.50 -13.73
C GLU A 144 6.73 -17.88 -13.44
N HIS A 145 6.00 -16.97 -12.82
CA HIS A 145 4.61 -17.20 -12.45
C HIS A 145 3.60 -16.73 -13.51
N GLY A 146 4.08 -16.26 -14.67
CA GLY A 146 3.19 -15.76 -15.74
C GLY A 146 2.29 -14.61 -15.28
N VAL A 147 2.82 -13.73 -14.42
CA VAL A 147 2.14 -12.52 -13.96
C VAL A 147 2.50 -11.38 -14.90
N VAL A 148 1.50 -10.86 -15.62
CA VAL A 148 1.68 -9.78 -16.58
C VAL A 148 0.77 -8.62 -16.19
N VAL A 149 1.38 -7.48 -15.89
CA VAL A 149 0.66 -6.22 -15.67
C VAL A 149 1.13 -5.23 -16.73
N LYS A 150 0.18 -4.56 -17.38
CA LYS A 150 0.50 -3.51 -18.34
C LYS A 150 0.81 -2.24 -17.58
N TYR A 151 2.08 -1.90 -17.54
CA TYR A 151 2.58 -0.65 -17.01
C TYR A 151 3.16 0.24 -18.12
N ASP A 152 3.29 1.53 -17.81
CA ASP A 152 4.15 2.41 -18.60
C ASP A 152 5.61 1.93 -18.47
N GLU A 153 6.30 1.73 -19.61
CA GLU A 153 7.61 1.07 -19.69
C GLU A 153 8.74 1.85 -18.98
N HIS A 154 8.49 3.10 -18.59
CA HIS A 154 9.54 3.99 -18.06
C HIS A 154 9.65 4.01 -16.53
N VAL A 155 8.80 3.30 -15.80
CA VAL A 155 8.82 3.26 -14.34
C VAL A 155 9.03 1.82 -13.87
N PRO A 156 9.99 1.56 -12.93
CA PRO A 156 10.22 0.21 -12.41
C PRO A 156 8.98 -0.38 -11.72
N GLU A 157 8.80 -1.70 -11.82
CA GLU A 157 7.65 -2.43 -11.24
C GLU A 157 7.70 -2.46 -9.71
N ASP A 158 8.88 -2.25 -9.10
CA ASP A 158 9.09 -2.16 -7.66
C ASP A 158 8.75 -0.79 -7.05
N GLN A 159 8.15 0.12 -7.85
CA GLN A 159 7.56 1.35 -7.32
C GLN A 159 6.36 1.00 -6.43
N ILE A 160 6.28 1.62 -5.24
CA ILE A 160 5.29 1.25 -4.21
C ILE A 160 3.84 1.18 -4.72
N GLY A 161 3.42 2.15 -5.52
CA GLY A 161 2.07 2.15 -6.09
C GLY A 161 1.87 1.02 -7.09
N ARG A 162 2.90 0.71 -7.90
CA ARG A 162 2.86 -0.36 -8.89
C ARG A 162 2.84 -1.74 -8.25
N ILE A 163 3.64 -1.97 -7.21
CA ILE A 163 3.64 -3.27 -6.52
C ILE A 163 2.34 -3.49 -5.73
N LEU A 164 1.69 -2.43 -5.24
CA LEU A 164 0.34 -2.51 -4.66
C LEU A 164 -0.70 -2.90 -5.73
N VAL A 165 -0.67 -2.28 -6.91
CA VAL A 165 -1.56 -2.68 -8.02
C VAL A 165 -1.27 -4.10 -8.49
N LEU A 166 0.00 -4.49 -8.60
CA LEU A 166 0.40 -5.86 -8.92
C LEU A 166 -0.16 -6.85 -7.89
N SER A 167 -0.06 -6.56 -6.61
CA SER A 167 -0.58 -7.43 -5.55
C SER A 167 -2.09 -7.57 -5.59
N ALA A 168 -2.83 -6.52 -5.99
CA ALA A 168 -4.27 -6.59 -6.23
C ALA A 168 -4.63 -7.55 -7.36
N GLU A 169 -3.90 -7.50 -8.48
CA GLU A 169 -4.11 -8.42 -9.61
C GLU A 169 -3.75 -9.86 -9.24
N VAL A 170 -2.67 -10.07 -8.48
CA VAL A 170 -2.28 -11.39 -7.98
C VAL A 170 -3.34 -11.95 -7.02
N ALA A 171 -3.88 -11.14 -6.12
CA ALA A 171 -4.95 -11.55 -5.21
C ALA A 171 -6.19 -12.09 -5.94
N LEU A 172 -6.56 -11.50 -7.07
CA LEU A 172 -7.75 -11.90 -7.84
C LEU A 172 -7.49 -13.06 -8.80
N GLN A 173 -6.29 -13.17 -9.37
CA GLN A 173 -6.01 -14.11 -10.46
C GLN A 173 -5.20 -15.34 -10.02
N LYS A 174 -4.32 -15.16 -9.00
CA LYS A 174 -3.32 -16.16 -8.55
C LYS A 174 -3.10 -16.05 -7.05
N ARG A 175 -4.20 -16.08 -6.30
CA ARG A 175 -4.25 -15.81 -4.85
C ARG A 175 -3.20 -16.58 -4.02
N GLU A 176 -2.85 -17.77 -4.45
CA GLU A 176 -1.84 -18.63 -3.81
C GLU A 176 -0.45 -18.02 -3.83
N LEU A 177 -0.17 -17.10 -4.76
CA LEU A 177 1.10 -16.39 -4.88
C LEU A 177 1.15 -15.08 -4.08
N LEU A 178 0.01 -14.63 -3.54
CA LEU A 178 -0.07 -13.34 -2.83
C LEU A 178 0.86 -13.30 -1.61
N PRO A 179 0.90 -14.31 -0.72
CA PRO A 179 1.82 -14.29 0.44
C PRO A 179 3.29 -14.21 0.03
N GLU A 180 3.68 -14.90 -1.04
CA GLU A 180 5.05 -14.88 -1.54
C GLU A 180 5.42 -13.53 -2.12
N LEU A 181 4.57 -12.94 -2.97
CA LEU A 181 4.77 -11.60 -3.51
C LEU A 181 4.95 -10.57 -2.40
N LEU A 182 4.03 -10.56 -1.45
CA LEU A 182 4.07 -9.61 -0.33
C LEU A 182 5.30 -9.84 0.54
N GLY A 183 5.54 -11.07 0.96
CA GLY A 183 6.61 -11.44 1.89
C GLY A 183 8.01 -11.20 1.34
N ASN A 184 8.23 -11.43 0.08
CA ASN A 184 9.57 -11.35 -0.53
C ASN A 184 9.87 -10.00 -1.19
N ASN A 185 8.85 -9.33 -1.77
CA ASN A 185 9.09 -8.20 -2.65
C ASN A 185 8.56 -6.85 -2.12
N MET A 186 7.61 -6.84 -1.17
CA MET A 186 7.03 -5.60 -0.66
C MET A 186 7.29 -5.38 0.83
N LEU A 187 6.87 -6.29 1.69
CA LEU A 187 6.94 -6.13 3.15
C LEU A 187 8.35 -5.89 3.70
N PRO A 188 9.44 -6.44 3.13
CA PRO A 188 10.77 -6.19 3.66
C PRO A 188 11.20 -4.72 3.73
N TRP A 189 10.59 -3.84 2.94
CA TRP A 189 10.97 -2.44 2.87
C TRP A 189 9.80 -1.44 3.01
N ALA A 190 8.57 -1.87 2.71
CA ALA A 190 7.43 -0.96 2.60
C ALA A 190 7.12 -0.23 3.90
N GLY A 191 7.19 -0.91 5.06
CA GLY A 191 6.94 -0.26 6.37
C GLY A 191 7.94 0.87 6.65
N HIS A 192 9.23 0.63 6.37
CA HIS A 192 10.26 1.68 6.51
C HIS A 192 10.02 2.84 5.53
N TYR A 193 9.69 2.54 4.27
CA TYR A 193 9.33 3.53 3.28
C TYR A 193 8.14 4.41 3.74
N PHE A 194 7.05 3.82 4.22
CA PHE A 194 5.88 4.59 4.66
C PHE A 194 6.19 5.47 5.86
N ASN A 195 7.04 5.03 6.77
CA ASN A 195 7.50 5.87 7.89
C ASN A 195 8.29 7.09 7.39
N LEU A 196 9.17 6.91 6.41
CA LEU A 196 9.89 8.03 5.79
C LEU A 196 8.95 8.97 5.03
N LEU A 197 7.98 8.42 4.29
CA LEU A 197 7.01 9.21 3.56
C LEU A 197 6.13 10.04 4.50
N LEU A 198 5.64 9.43 5.58
CA LEU A 198 4.86 10.12 6.62
C LEU A 198 5.64 11.28 7.25
N ALA A 199 6.94 11.07 7.50
CA ALA A 199 7.81 12.11 8.08
C ALA A 199 8.12 13.25 7.12
N ASP A 200 8.23 12.97 5.80
CA ASP A 200 8.61 13.97 4.78
C ASP A 200 7.39 14.68 4.18
N ALA A 201 6.22 14.05 4.12
CA ALA A 201 5.02 14.63 3.53
C ALA A 201 4.60 15.91 4.28
N ARG A 202 4.24 16.94 3.52
CA ARG A 202 3.81 18.25 4.05
C ARG A 202 2.30 18.35 4.13
N LEU A 203 1.60 17.77 3.15
CA LEU A 203 0.15 17.78 3.07
C LEU A 203 -0.45 16.62 3.87
N ALA A 204 -1.55 16.89 4.56
CA ALA A 204 -2.25 15.94 5.41
C ALA A 204 -2.80 14.75 4.58
N THR A 205 -3.27 14.99 3.35
CA THR A 205 -3.70 13.93 2.43
C THR A 205 -2.58 12.88 2.22
N TYR A 206 -1.34 13.27 1.91
CA TYR A 206 -0.26 12.29 1.68
C TYR A 206 0.22 11.63 2.96
N LYS A 207 0.16 12.32 4.10
CA LYS A 207 0.40 11.71 5.41
C LYS A 207 -0.65 10.64 5.70
N GLY A 208 -1.92 10.97 5.48
CA GLY A 208 -3.04 10.04 5.65
C GLY A 208 -2.95 8.82 4.74
N LEU A 209 -2.62 9.02 3.46
CA LEU A 209 -2.40 7.92 2.52
C LEU A 209 -1.23 7.02 2.93
N ALA A 210 -0.11 7.60 3.38
CA ALA A 210 1.04 6.82 3.86
C ALA A 210 0.68 5.98 5.08
N GLN A 211 0.00 6.58 6.05
CA GLN A 211 -0.45 5.91 7.27
C GLN A 211 -1.47 4.81 6.96
N LEU A 212 -2.45 5.08 6.07
CA LEU A 212 -3.47 4.12 5.68
C LEU A 212 -2.89 2.92 4.93
N ALA A 213 -1.95 3.17 4.02
CA ALA A 213 -1.26 2.11 3.30
C ALA A 213 -0.41 1.25 4.25
N HIS A 214 0.31 1.89 5.17
CA HIS A 214 1.10 1.18 6.18
C HIS A 214 0.20 0.30 7.06
N ALA A 215 -0.89 0.84 7.59
CA ALA A 215 -1.88 0.07 8.35
C ALA A 215 -2.39 -1.13 7.55
N THR A 216 -2.84 -0.89 6.30
CA THR A 216 -3.41 -1.93 5.43
C THR A 216 -2.44 -3.09 5.20
N ILE A 217 -1.18 -2.81 4.84
CA ILE A 217 -0.20 -3.89 4.59
C ILE A 217 0.16 -4.64 5.87
N THR A 218 0.21 -3.95 7.02
CA THR A 218 0.47 -4.54 8.33
C THR A 218 -0.67 -5.47 8.74
N ASP A 219 -1.91 -5.02 8.59
CA ASP A 219 -3.10 -5.82 8.89
C ASP A 219 -3.18 -7.07 8.01
N VAL A 220 -2.97 -6.91 6.69
CA VAL A 220 -2.97 -8.04 5.76
C VAL A 220 -1.83 -9.01 6.05
N GLN A 221 -0.64 -8.51 6.39
CA GLN A 221 0.48 -9.34 6.86
C GLN A 221 0.07 -10.20 8.06
N MET A 222 -0.53 -9.60 9.08
CA MET A 222 -0.97 -10.30 10.30
C MET A 222 -2.08 -11.30 9.99
N LEU A 223 -3.09 -10.90 9.22
CA LEU A 223 -4.24 -11.73 8.87
C LEU A 223 -3.86 -12.97 8.06
N LEU A 224 -2.92 -12.84 7.14
CA LEU A 224 -2.41 -13.94 6.32
C LEU A 224 -1.23 -14.70 6.97
N GLY A 225 -0.75 -14.26 8.14
CA GLY A 225 0.39 -14.89 8.82
C GLY A 225 1.70 -14.80 8.02
N ILE A 226 1.89 -13.75 7.21
CA ILE A 226 3.06 -13.62 6.34
C ILE A 226 4.28 -13.23 7.17
N THR A 227 5.34 -14.03 7.05
CA THR A 227 6.66 -13.66 7.59
C THR A 227 7.47 -12.99 6.48
N PRO A 228 7.79 -11.68 6.58
CA PRO A 228 8.61 -11.00 5.59
C PRO A 228 10.00 -11.63 5.47
N ALA A 229 10.53 -11.68 4.27
CA ALA A 229 11.89 -12.11 4.04
C ALA A 229 12.87 -11.21 4.81
N ASN A 230 13.82 -11.83 5.52
CA ASN A 230 14.84 -11.10 6.25
C ASN A 230 15.84 -10.46 5.27
N ARG A 231 15.59 -9.23 4.88
CA ARG A 231 16.42 -8.46 3.95
C ARG A 231 17.09 -7.31 4.69
N ARG A 232 18.38 -7.08 4.39
CA ARG A 232 19.07 -5.89 4.90
C ARG A 232 18.56 -4.64 4.19
N LEU A 233 18.21 -3.62 4.97
CA LEU A 233 17.94 -2.29 4.44
C LEU A 233 19.25 -1.49 4.35
N TYR A 234 19.43 -0.81 3.23
CA TYR A 234 20.61 0.02 2.96
C TYR A 234 20.29 1.53 3.00
N ARG A 235 19.02 1.85 3.11
CA ARG A 235 18.56 3.24 3.26
C ARG A 235 17.66 3.40 4.46
#